data_087b4ed1a6eb7f9301c1db6ae7e0b6e0
#
_entry.id   087b4ed1a6eb7f9301c1db6ae7e0b6e0
#
_cell.length_a   1.000
_cell.length_b   1.000
_cell.length_c   1.000
_cell.angle_alpha   90.00
_cell.angle_beta   90.00
_cell.angle_gamma   90.00
#
_symmetry.space_group_name_H-M   'P 1'
#
loop_
_entity.id
_entity.type
_entity.pdbx_description
1 polymer ?
#
loop_
_entity_poly.entity_id
_entity_poly.type
_entity_poly.pdbx_seq_one_letter_code
_entity_poly.pdbx_strand_id
1 'polypeptide(L)'
;MELYIAGGCQEHGRNSFLIIGKPYSILVDCGISEGDNQPYPYLSQQHISKIKYLFLTHSHKDHCGGIEWLIRKGFSGKIISSEESRQQSGITYQNWKRLYFDNCCPGKVKIDASLSVTYGRSGHCTGGLWYLLQFEDKRILFSGDYSEKSNLYKCDKLKNINANIAVLDCGDGNSKADTHGLKEILCNKLKNCIKEKRTVLLPVPKYGRGLELVCMLEAIEESIHIYVDSMLYQQIKVSDEHWHTHQIQRQIRHMSHWCREPAIIVVSDAQLSSVRNQRFADKCIELGGHIVFTGHIYKNTYADFLFNNGNAQLFQYPVHMNYHQARTVCSDNQFEKVVLFHSANIISDKSQLTECVSVKDTLEI
;
A
#
# COMPACT_ATOMS: atom_id res chain seq x y z
N MET A 1 -19.34 4.77 -21.06
CA MET A 1 -18.06 4.85 -20.30
C MET A 1 -17.74 3.48 -19.74
N GLU A 2 -16.48 3.08 -19.77
CA GLU A 2 -16.08 1.72 -19.39
C GLU A 2 -14.91 1.77 -18.41
N LEU A 3 -14.88 0.82 -17.47
CA LEU A 3 -13.74 0.54 -16.60
C LEU A 3 -13.05 -0.72 -17.11
N TYR A 4 -11.82 -0.59 -17.61
CA TYR A 4 -10.97 -1.69 -18.04
C TYR A 4 -9.96 -2.03 -16.94
N ILE A 5 -9.89 -3.30 -16.56
CA ILE A 5 -9.00 -3.83 -15.53
C ILE A 5 -7.65 -4.17 -16.17
N ALA A 6 -6.70 -3.26 -16.12
CA ALA A 6 -5.36 -3.48 -16.69
C ALA A 6 -4.45 -4.31 -15.76
N GLY A 7 -4.84 -4.47 -14.51
CA GLY A 7 -4.15 -5.28 -13.49
C GLY A 7 -4.77 -5.12 -12.10
N GLY A 8 -4.36 -5.94 -11.14
CA GLY A 8 -4.71 -5.84 -9.72
C GLY A 8 -5.93 -6.66 -9.28
N CYS A 9 -6.74 -7.21 -10.18
CA CYS A 9 -7.86 -8.07 -9.83
C CYS A 9 -7.48 -9.55 -9.97
N GLN A 10 -7.80 -10.34 -8.94
CA GLN A 10 -7.42 -11.75 -8.80
C GLN A 10 -5.90 -12.01 -8.90
N GLU A 11 -5.12 -11.01 -8.54
CA GLU A 11 -3.66 -11.10 -8.45
C GLU A 11 -3.12 -10.14 -7.39
N HIS A 12 -1.85 -10.32 -7.00
CA HIS A 12 -1.10 -9.33 -6.25
C HIS A 12 -0.20 -8.53 -7.21
N GLY A 13 -0.19 -7.21 -7.03
CA GLY A 13 0.64 -6.31 -7.82
C GLY A 13 0.00 -5.81 -9.10
N ARG A 14 0.74 -5.02 -9.86
CA ARG A 14 0.38 -4.27 -11.08
C ARG A 14 -1.00 -3.61 -11.06
N ASN A 15 -1.40 -3.06 -9.89
CA ASN A 15 -2.67 -2.36 -9.75
C ASN A 15 -2.78 -1.26 -10.80
N SER A 16 -3.80 -1.35 -11.65
CA SER A 16 -3.96 -0.43 -12.77
C SER A 16 -5.37 -0.50 -13.35
N PHE A 17 -6.08 0.61 -13.34
CA PHE A 17 -7.50 0.70 -13.71
C PHE A 17 -7.69 1.81 -14.72
N LEU A 18 -8.16 1.48 -15.94
CA LEU A 18 -8.34 2.44 -17.01
C LEU A 18 -9.82 2.78 -17.20
N ILE A 19 -10.18 4.03 -16.96
CA ILE A 19 -11.49 4.58 -17.34
C ILE A 19 -11.42 4.99 -18.81
N ILE A 20 -12.14 4.27 -19.67
CA ILE A 20 -12.26 4.57 -21.09
C ILE A 20 -13.50 5.45 -21.29
N GLY A 21 -13.29 6.71 -21.62
CA GLY A 21 -14.34 7.70 -21.77
C GLY A 21 -14.07 8.69 -22.90
N LYS A 22 -14.95 9.66 -23.03
CA LYS A 22 -14.81 10.81 -23.93
C LYS A 22 -14.73 12.08 -23.08
N PRO A 23 -13.91 13.06 -23.42
CA PRO A 23 -13.06 13.15 -24.62
C PRO A 23 -11.70 12.46 -24.48
N TYR A 24 -11.38 11.82 -23.35
CA TYR A 24 -10.10 11.18 -23.07
C TYR A 24 -10.28 9.99 -22.09
N SER A 25 -9.21 9.25 -21.85
CA SER A 25 -9.15 8.21 -20.82
C SER A 25 -8.41 8.67 -19.57
N ILE A 26 -8.72 8.04 -18.43
CA ILE A 26 -8.08 8.28 -17.13
C ILE A 26 -7.52 6.97 -16.62
N LEU A 27 -6.27 6.96 -16.20
CA LEU A 27 -5.65 5.82 -15.54
C LEU A 27 -5.58 6.06 -14.03
N VAL A 28 -5.91 5.07 -13.22
CA VAL A 28 -5.66 5.07 -11.78
C VAL A 28 -4.66 3.96 -11.48
N ASP A 29 -3.53 4.36 -10.94
CA ASP A 29 -2.32 3.57 -10.71
C ASP A 29 -1.73 2.94 -11.99
N CYS A 30 -0.45 2.63 -11.92
CA CYS A 30 0.30 1.92 -12.94
C CYS A 30 1.42 1.13 -12.23
N GLY A 31 1.03 0.04 -11.60
CA GLY A 31 1.92 -0.78 -10.80
C GLY A 31 2.68 -1.82 -11.60
N ILE A 32 3.50 -2.59 -10.87
CA ILE A 32 4.16 -3.79 -11.40
C ILE A 32 3.85 -5.00 -10.51
N SER A 33 3.88 -6.20 -11.09
CA SER A 33 3.90 -7.47 -10.37
C SER A 33 5.35 -7.94 -10.28
N GLU A 34 5.99 -7.83 -9.11
CA GLU A 34 7.37 -8.26 -8.93
C GLU A 34 7.48 -9.79 -9.07
N GLY A 35 8.48 -10.24 -9.82
CA GLY A 35 8.72 -11.67 -10.05
C GLY A 35 7.84 -12.33 -11.14
N ASP A 36 6.95 -11.58 -11.78
CA ASP A 36 6.17 -12.05 -12.92
C ASP A 36 6.94 -11.85 -14.24
N ASN A 37 6.78 -12.77 -15.19
CA ASN A 37 7.34 -12.64 -16.54
C ASN A 37 6.73 -11.46 -17.31
N GLN A 38 5.51 -11.06 -16.98
CA GLN A 38 4.83 -9.89 -17.52
C GLN A 38 4.52 -8.90 -16.39
N PRO A 39 5.52 -8.13 -15.93
CA PRO A 39 5.35 -7.32 -14.72
C PRO A 39 4.45 -6.10 -14.89
N TYR A 40 4.29 -5.60 -16.11
CA TYR A 40 3.57 -4.35 -16.39
C TYR A 40 2.07 -4.56 -16.62
N PRO A 41 1.22 -3.52 -16.42
CA PRO A 41 -0.20 -3.57 -16.73
C PRO A 41 -0.48 -3.90 -18.19
N TYR A 42 -1.61 -4.54 -18.46
CA TYR A 42 -2.04 -4.92 -19.80
C TYR A 42 -2.67 -3.72 -20.55
N LEU A 43 -1.83 -2.74 -20.92
CA LEU A 43 -2.24 -1.56 -21.66
C LEU A 43 -1.71 -1.63 -23.10
N SER A 44 -2.61 -1.51 -24.09
CA SER A 44 -2.23 -1.37 -25.49
C SER A 44 -1.72 0.02 -25.80
N GLN A 45 -1.01 0.19 -26.91
CA GLN A 45 -0.58 1.49 -27.40
C GLN A 45 -1.78 2.45 -27.62
N GLN A 46 -2.93 1.89 -28.08
CA GLN A 46 -4.16 2.66 -28.25
C GLN A 46 -4.73 3.13 -26.91
N HIS A 47 -4.63 2.31 -25.84
CA HIS A 47 -5.00 2.73 -24.49
C HIS A 47 -4.10 3.89 -24.03
N ILE A 48 -2.78 3.73 -24.12
CA ILE A 48 -1.79 4.70 -23.61
C ILE A 48 -1.93 6.07 -24.29
N SER A 49 -2.13 6.09 -25.61
CA SER A 49 -2.25 7.33 -26.37
C SER A 49 -3.47 8.19 -26.00
N LYS A 50 -4.49 7.61 -25.38
CA LYS A 50 -5.71 8.31 -24.96
C LYS A 50 -5.69 8.76 -23.50
N ILE A 51 -4.71 8.32 -22.69
CA ILE A 51 -4.62 8.67 -21.26
C ILE A 51 -4.21 10.13 -21.13
N LYS A 52 -5.12 10.96 -20.64
CA LYS A 52 -4.84 12.37 -20.33
C LYS A 52 -4.37 12.58 -18.90
N TYR A 53 -4.91 11.80 -17.96
CA TYR A 53 -4.58 11.87 -16.54
C TYR A 53 -4.26 10.49 -15.98
N LEU A 54 -3.21 10.43 -15.14
CA LEU A 54 -2.90 9.30 -14.27
C LEU A 54 -3.05 9.77 -12.84
N PHE A 55 -3.97 9.19 -12.09
CA PHE A 55 -4.09 9.38 -10.65
C PHE A 55 -3.27 8.31 -9.95
N LEU A 56 -2.29 8.73 -9.16
CA LEU A 56 -1.48 7.82 -8.35
C LEU A 56 -2.01 7.84 -6.91
N THR A 57 -2.46 6.69 -6.42
CA THR A 57 -2.98 6.57 -5.04
C THR A 57 -1.85 6.68 -4.02
N HIS A 58 -0.75 5.96 -4.21
CA HIS A 58 0.43 6.00 -3.35
C HIS A 58 1.68 5.42 -4.03
N SER A 59 2.81 5.44 -3.32
CA SER A 59 4.15 5.23 -3.88
C SER A 59 4.64 3.77 -3.88
N HIS A 60 3.85 2.78 -3.45
CA HIS A 60 4.28 1.39 -3.52
C HIS A 60 4.46 0.93 -4.98
N LYS A 61 5.39 0.00 -5.21
CA LYS A 61 5.76 -0.44 -6.57
C LYS A 61 4.62 -1.09 -7.33
N ASP A 62 3.75 -1.79 -6.64
CA ASP A 62 2.57 -2.39 -7.22
C ASP A 62 1.46 -1.39 -7.60
N HIS A 63 1.67 -0.08 -7.30
CA HIS A 63 0.85 1.06 -7.73
C HIS A 63 1.59 2.05 -8.63
N CYS A 64 2.90 2.24 -8.47
CA CYS A 64 3.66 3.24 -9.24
C CYS A 64 4.78 2.67 -10.11
N GLY A 65 5.21 1.42 -9.89
CA GLY A 65 6.43 0.88 -10.50
C GLY A 65 6.40 0.76 -12.03
N GLY A 66 5.22 0.79 -12.64
CA GLY A 66 5.03 0.79 -14.08
C GLY A 66 5.03 2.18 -14.75
N ILE A 67 5.06 3.27 -13.97
CA ILE A 67 4.89 4.64 -14.52
C ILE A 67 6.04 5.01 -15.47
N GLU A 68 7.28 4.68 -15.14
CA GLU A 68 8.40 4.94 -16.06
C GLU A 68 8.29 4.14 -17.36
N TRP A 69 7.82 2.90 -17.28
CA TRP A 69 7.51 2.10 -18.47
C TRP A 69 6.39 2.75 -19.29
N LEU A 70 5.33 3.24 -18.65
CA LEU A 70 4.21 3.92 -19.29
C LEU A 70 4.69 5.17 -20.04
N ILE A 71 5.57 5.98 -19.44
CA ILE A 71 6.20 7.16 -20.05
C ILE A 71 7.01 6.75 -21.27
N ARG A 72 7.86 5.72 -21.17
CA ARG A 72 8.62 5.18 -22.32
C ARG A 72 7.72 4.65 -23.44
N LYS A 73 6.51 4.22 -23.12
CA LYS A 73 5.49 3.78 -24.10
C LYS A 73 4.69 4.96 -24.70
N GLY A 74 5.04 6.21 -24.39
CA GLY A 74 4.46 7.40 -25.01
C GLY A 74 3.37 8.11 -24.21
N PHE A 75 3.20 7.78 -22.92
CA PHE A 75 2.33 8.59 -22.07
C PHE A 75 2.90 10.01 -21.92
N SER A 76 2.08 10.99 -22.26
CA SER A 76 2.42 12.43 -22.18
C SER A 76 1.41 13.23 -21.35
N GLY A 77 0.46 12.55 -20.72
CA GLY A 77 -0.57 13.14 -19.88
C GLY A 77 -0.03 13.73 -18.59
N LYS A 78 -0.92 14.08 -17.68
CA LYS A 78 -0.57 14.63 -16.36
C LYS A 78 -0.72 13.58 -15.28
N ILE A 79 0.29 13.46 -14.41
CA ILE A 79 0.19 12.65 -13.19
C ILE A 79 -0.39 13.52 -12.07
N ILE A 80 -1.29 12.96 -11.27
CA ILE A 80 -1.96 13.64 -10.15
C ILE A 80 -1.81 12.78 -8.90
N SER A 81 -1.25 13.33 -7.82
CA SER A 81 -1.07 12.64 -6.53
C SER A 81 -0.86 13.63 -5.40
N SER A 82 -0.67 13.12 -4.17
CA SER A 82 -0.03 13.87 -3.07
C SER A 82 1.43 14.20 -3.42
N GLU A 83 1.99 15.21 -2.75
CA GLU A 83 3.42 15.53 -2.88
C GLU A 83 4.31 14.42 -2.32
N GLU A 84 3.89 13.81 -1.23
CA GLU A 84 4.60 12.73 -0.56
C GLU A 84 4.71 11.50 -1.47
N SER A 85 3.62 11.08 -2.11
CA SER A 85 3.65 9.98 -3.10
C SER A 85 4.54 10.29 -4.29
N ARG A 86 4.55 11.54 -4.77
CA ARG A 86 5.46 12.00 -5.83
C ARG A 86 6.93 11.83 -5.42
N GLN A 87 7.29 12.36 -4.24
CA GLN A 87 8.66 12.31 -3.74
C GLN A 87 9.12 10.87 -3.46
N GLN A 88 8.26 10.09 -2.82
CA GLN A 88 8.54 8.70 -2.45
C GLN A 88 8.68 7.79 -3.66
N SER A 89 7.93 8.02 -4.74
CA SER A 89 8.02 7.23 -5.97
C SER A 89 9.39 7.36 -6.65
N GLY A 90 10.08 8.48 -6.45
CA GLY A 90 11.36 8.79 -7.10
C GLY A 90 11.24 9.05 -8.62
N ILE A 91 10.02 9.09 -9.15
CA ILE A 91 9.79 9.25 -10.60
C ILE A 91 10.04 10.69 -11.02
N THR A 92 10.94 10.85 -11.99
CA THR A 92 11.22 12.15 -12.59
C THR A 92 10.30 12.37 -13.78
N TYR A 93 9.30 13.23 -13.59
CA TYR A 93 8.36 13.62 -14.66
C TYR A 93 7.89 15.06 -14.48
N GLN A 94 7.91 15.85 -15.54
CA GLN A 94 7.65 17.29 -15.44
C GLN A 94 6.15 17.63 -15.30
N ASN A 95 5.27 16.84 -15.94
CA ASN A 95 3.84 17.14 -15.97
C ASN A 95 3.11 16.50 -14.78
N TRP A 96 3.36 17.01 -13.57
CA TRP A 96 2.79 16.52 -12.32
C TRP A 96 1.96 17.59 -11.63
N LYS A 97 0.72 17.27 -11.24
CA LYS A 97 -0.15 18.11 -10.41
C LYS A 97 -0.25 17.51 -9.01
N ARG A 98 0.11 18.31 -8.02
CA ARG A 98 -0.01 17.94 -6.61
C ARG A 98 -1.41 18.26 -6.09
N LEU A 99 -1.91 17.38 -5.22
CA LEU A 99 -3.09 17.60 -4.42
C LEU A 99 -2.66 18.00 -3.01
N TYR A 100 -3.27 19.04 -2.48
CA TYR A 100 -2.99 19.57 -1.16
C TYR A 100 -4.22 19.43 -0.29
N PHE A 101 -4.02 19.17 0.98
CA PHE A 101 -5.07 19.28 1.97
C PHE A 101 -5.05 20.72 2.51
N ASP A 102 -6.10 21.46 2.20
CA ASP A 102 -6.46 22.66 2.97
C ASP A 102 -7.03 22.19 4.33
N ASN A 103 -7.53 23.10 5.15
CA ASN A 103 -8.10 22.77 6.47
C ASN A 103 -9.36 21.87 6.40
N CYS A 104 -9.80 21.48 5.22
CA CYS A 104 -10.96 20.62 4.97
C CYS A 104 -10.51 19.27 4.41
N CYS A 105 -10.81 18.19 5.12
CA CYS A 105 -10.66 16.82 4.63
C CYS A 105 -12.04 16.14 4.62
N PRO A 106 -12.44 15.49 3.51
CA PRO A 106 -11.76 15.31 2.24
C PRO A 106 -11.63 16.58 1.39
N GLY A 107 -10.55 16.67 0.60
CA GLY A 107 -10.34 17.75 -0.36
C GLY A 107 -11.17 17.54 -1.63
N LYS A 108 -11.50 18.66 -2.33
CA LYS A 108 -12.18 18.61 -3.62
C LYS A 108 -11.55 19.61 -4.59
N VAL A 109 -11.28 19.17 -5.82
CA VAL A 109 -10.69 20.03 -6.84
C VAL A 109 -11.28 19.74 -8.23
N LYS A 110 -11.50 20.79 -9.01
CA LYS A 110 -11.81 20.68 -10.43
C LYS A 110 -10.51 20.53 -11.22
N ILE A 111 -10.40 19.48 -12.02
CA ILE A 111 -9.23 19.21 -12.84
C ILE A 111 -9.35 19.90 -14.17
N ASP A 112 -10.50 19.73 -14.85
CA ASP A 112 -10.86 20.43 -16.08
C ASP A 112 -12.39 20.53 -16.23
N ALA A 113 -12.89 20.82 -17.43
CA ALA A 113 -14.34 21.02 -17.68
C ALA A 113 -15.16 19.74 -17.37
N SER A 114 -14.60 18.54 -17.68
CA SER A 114 -15.30 17.25 -17.60
C SER A 114 -14.94 16.46 -16.34
N LEU A 115 -13.90 16.85 -15.60
CA LEU A 115 -13.36 16.06 -14.48
C LEU A 115 -13.20 16.87 -13.21
N SER A 116 -13.78 16.40 -12.13
CA SER A 116 -13.46 16.83 -10.77
C SER A 116 -13.13 15.62 -9.89
N VAL A 117 -12.35 15.83 -8.84
CA VAL A 117 -11.97 14.78 -7.90
C VAL A 117 -12.22 15.24 -6.48
N THR A 118 -12.82 14.36 -5.68
CA THR A 118 -12.79 14.39 -4.21
C THR A 118 -11.76 13.37 -3.76
N TYR A 119 -10.93 13.70 -2.80
CA TYR A 119 -9.84 12.85 -2.33
C TYR A 119 -9.66 12.97 -0.83
N GLY A 120 -9.24 11.89 -0.21
CA GLY A 120 -8.93 11.84 1.22
C GLY A 120 -7.80 10.86 1.51
N ARG A 121 -7.31 10.88 2.74
CA ARG A 121 -6.22 9.99 3.19
C ARG A 121 -6.74 8.57 3.31
N SER A 122 -5.98 7.62 2.80
CA SER A 122 -6.39 6.20 2.80
C SER A 122 -6.04 5.45 4.10
N GLY A 123 -5.22 6.03 4.98
CA GLY A 123 -4.80 5.39 6.24
C GLY A 123 -3.78 4.26 6.08
N HIS A 124 -3.23 4.08 4.87
CA HIS A 124 -2.28 3.01 4.57
C HIS A 124 -0.81 3.43 4.71
N CYS A 125 -0.49 4.63 4.25
CA CYS A 125 0.86 5.21 4.32
C CYS A 125 0.83 6.73 4.21
N THR A 126 1.96 7.38 4.52
CA THR A 126 2.16 8.80 4.24
C THR A 126 2.04 9.07 2.74
N GLY A 127 1.15 9.96 2.36
CA GLY A 127 0.87 10.29 0.95
C GLY A 127 -0.23 9.44 0.31
N GLY A 128 -0.71 8.38 0.98
CA GLY A 128 -1.75 7.50 0.45
C GLY A 128 -3.13 8.16 0.37
N LEU A 129 -3.75 8.14 -0.81
CA LEU A 129 -5.03 8.77 -1.11
C LEU A 129 -6.04 7.80 -1.69
N TRP A 130 -7.29 7.98 -1.31
CA TRP A 130 -8.44 7.50 -2.08
C TRP A 130 -8.98 8.61 -2.97
N TYR A 131 -9.63 8.25 -4.08
CA TYR A 131 -10.19 9.18 -5.06
C TYR A 131 -11.64 8.85 -5.39
N LEU A 132 -12.49 9.86 -5.36
CA LEU A 132 -13.81 9.83 -5.99
C LEU A 132 -13.77 10.74 -7.22
N LEU A 133 -13.68 10.15 -8.40
CA LEU A 133 -13.65 10.84 -9.67
C LEU A 133 -15.10 11.10 -10.14
N GLN A 134 -15.42 12.36 -10.39
CA GLN A 134 -16.61 12.75 -11.13
C GLN A 134 -16.17 13.07 -12.56
N PHE A 135 -16.39 12.13 -13.48
CA PHE A 135 -16.03 12.25 -14.88
C PHE A 135 -17.31 12.23 -15.72
N GLU A 136 -17.61 13.37 -16.38
CA GLU A 136 -18.90 13.64 -17.00
C GLU A 136 -20.04 13.44 -15.97
N ASP A 137 -21.02 12.60 -16.29
CA ASP A 137 -22.16 12.25 -15.42
C ASP A 137 -21.88 11.07 -14.47
N LYS A 138 -20.70 10.43 -14.55
CA LYS A 138 -20.35 9.23 -13.80
C LYS A 138 -19.45 9.53 -12.61
N ARG A 139 -19.65 8.76 -11.54
CA ARG A 139 -18.85 8.82 -10.32
C ARG A 139 -18.18 7.48 -10.06
N ILE A 140 -16.85 7.48 -9.96
CA ILE A 140 -16.04 6.28 -9.80
C ILE A 140 -15.13 6.46 -8.56
N LEU A 141 -15.28 5.56 -7.59
CA LEU A 141 -14.47 5.54 -6.38
C LEU A 141 -13.30 4.57 -6.54
N PHE A 142 -12.11 5.01 -6.15
CA PHE A 142 -10.91 4.18 -5.98
C PHE A 142 -10.40 4.37 -4.56
N SER A 143 -10.44 3.31 -3.75
CA SER A 143 -9.95 3.39 -2.37
C SER A 143 -8.43 3.53 -2.28
N GLY A 144 -7.67 3.12 -3.32
CA GLY A 144 -6.28 2.77 -3.15
C GLY A 144 -6.15 1.70 -2.07
N ASP A 145 -4.96 1.44 -1.59
CA ASP A 145 -4.77 0.62 -0.39
C ASP A 145 -5.34 1.37 0.81
N TYR A 146 -6.25 0.73 1.54
CA TYR A 146 -7.09 1.44 2.50
C TYR A 146 -7.13 0.74 3.86
N SER A 147 -6.94 1.52 4.93
CA SER A 147 -7.01 1.02 6.30
C SER A 147 -7.58 2.06 7.26
N GLU A 148 -8.74 1.79 7.85
CA GLU A 148 -9.31 2.63 8.93
C GLU A 148 -8.71 2.34 10.31
N LYS A 149 -7.91 1.27 10.43
CA LYS A 149 -7.43 0.75 11.71
C LYS A 149 -5.92 0.94 11.92
N SER A 150 -5.31 1.87 11.20
CA SER A 150 -3.92 2.23 11.44
C SER A 150 -3.73 2.84 12.83
N ASN A 151 -2.60 2.52 13.50
CA ASN A 151 -2.23 3.17 14.74
C ASN A 151 -1.63 4.55 14.52
N LEU A 152 -1.08 4.77 13.34
CA LEU A 152 -0.30 5.95 13.02
C LEU A 152 -0.94 6.84 11.96
N TYR A 153 -1.43 6.22 10.86
CA TYR A 153 -1.89 6.99 9.71
C TYR A 153 -3.32 7.48 9.88
N LYS A 154 -3.55 8.76 9.61
CA LYS A 154 -4.89 9.33 9.52
C LYS A 154 -5.63 8.76 8.31
N CYS A 155 -6.91 8.45 8.50
CA CYS A 155 -7.80 7.98 7.47
C CYS A 155 -9.04 8.88 7.38
N ASP A 156 -9.35 9.37 6.19
CA ASP A 156 -10.60 10.06 5.90
C ASP A 156 -11.60 9.01 5.42
N LYS A 157 -12.55 8.67 6.26
CA LYS A 157 -13.43 7.51 6.09
C LYS A 157 -14.31 7.61 4.84
N LEU A 158 -14.45 6.48 4.15
CA LEU A 158 -15.38 6.31 3.04
C LEU A 158 -16.81 6.13 3.57
N LYS A 159 -17.56 7.24 3.70
CA LYS A 159 -18.94 7.25 4.21
C LYS A 159 -19.84 8.18 3.42
N ASN A 160 -21.11 7.75 3.22
CA ASN A 160 -22.14 8.52 2.52
C ASN A 160 -21.72 8.91 1.09
N ILE A 161 -20.96 8.04 0.42
CA ILE A 161 -20.53 8.22 -0.96
C ILE A 161 -21.53 7.51 -1.86
N ASN A 162 -21.95 8.21 -2.92
CA ASN A 162 -22.68 7.61 -4.03
C ASN A 162 -21.74 7.49 -5.23
N ALA A 163 -21.61 6.30 -5.83
CA ALA A 163 -20.79 6.07 -7.01
C ALA A 163 -21.38 4.97 -7.90
N ASN A 164 -21.20 5.10 -9.22
CA ASN A 164 -21.60 4.06 -10.17
C ASN A 164 -20.71 2.83 -10.02
N ILE A 165 -19.40 3.02 -9.86
CA ILE A 165 -18.48 1.91 -9.56
C ILE A 165 -17.60 2.30 -8.39
N ALA A 166 -17.36 1.37 -7.46
CA ALA A 166 -16.33 1.45 -6.43
C ALA A 166 -15.28 0.35 -6.64
N VAL A 167 -14.01 0.73 -6.77
CA VAL A 167 -12.85 -0.16 -6.78
C VAL A 167 -12.23 -0.12 -5.39
N LEU A 168 -12.40 -1.21 -4.64
CA LEU A 168 -12.07 -1.27 -3.21
C LEU A 168 -10.93 -2.24 -2.94
N ASP A 169 -10.00 -1.82 -2.10
CA ASP A 169 -8.94 -2.67 -1.54
C ASP A 169 -9.52 -3.90 -0.84
N CYS A 170 -8.91 -5.04 -1.06
CA CYS A 170 -9.19 -6.29 -0.36
C CYS A 170 -7.89 -7.10 -0.18
N GLY A 171 -6.76 -6.41 0.07
CA GLY A 171 -5.44 -7.01 0.11
C GLY A 171 -5.26 -8.05 1.22
N ASP A 172 -5.99 -7.93 2.34
CA ASP A 172 -6.02 -8.93 3.40
C ASP A 172 -7.04 -10.08 3.11
N GLY A 173 -7.67 -10.08 1.93
CA GLY A 173 -8.53 -11.15 1.42
C GLY A 173 -9.63 -11.55 2.39
N ASN A 174 -9.80 -12.87 2.56
CA ASN A 174 -10.80 -13.44 3.47
C ASN A 174 -10.32 -13.59 4.93
N SER A 175 -9.21 -12.94 5.30
CA SER A 175 -8.71 -12.99 6.68
C SER A 175 -9.78 -12.52 7.65
N LYS A 176 -10.04 -13.33 8.68
CA LYS A 176 -10.91 -12.97 9.82
C LYS A 176 -10.11 -12.43 11.00
N ALA A 177 -8.81 -12.19 10.81
CA ALA A 177 -7.92 -11.81 11.88
C ALA A 177 -8.32 -10.45 12.48
N ASP A 178 -8.49 -10.42 13.79
CA ASP A 178 -8.65 -9.17 14.52
C ASP A 178 -7.31 -8.43 14.60
N THR A 179 -7.25 -7.25 14.01
CA THR A 179 -6.03 -6.45 13.97
C THR A 179 -5.48 -6.15 15.38
N HIS A 180 -6.36 -5.93 16.36
CA HIS A 180 -5.95 -5.62 17.75
C HIS A 180 -5.29 -6.85 18.39
N GLY A 181 -5.93 -8.02 18.31
CA GLY A 181 -5.39 -9.27 18.85
C GLY A 181 -4.05 -9.65 18.19
N LEU A 182 -3.91 -9.44 16.88
CA LEU A 182 -2.65 -9.70 16.18
C LEU A 182 -1.50 -8.80 16.65
N LYS A 183 -1.78 -7.53 16.98
CA LYS A 183 -0.77 -6.61 17.55
C LYS A 183 -0.23 -7.15 18.87
N GLU A 184 -1.12 -7.53 19.78
CA GLU A 184 -0.73 -8.10 21.09
C GLU A 184 0.09 -9.38 20.94
N ILE A 185 -0.33 -10.27 20.05
CA ILE A 185 0.38 -11.53 19.77
C ILE A 185 1.79 -11.24 19.25
N LEU A 186 1.93 -10.32 18.30
CA LEU A 186 3.25 -9.94 17.75
C LEU A 186 4.12 -9.30 18.83
N CYS A 187 3.61 -8.33 19.58
CA CYS A 187 4.35 -7.71 20.68
C CYS A 187 4.83 -8.71 21.71
N ASN A 188 3.97 -9.65 22.13
CA ASN A 188 4.33 -10.67 23.11
C ASN A 188 5.40 -11.63 22.56
N LYS A 189 5.29 -12.01 21.27
CA LYS A 189 6.32 -12.82 20.60
C LYS A 189 7.67 -12.10 20.58
N LEU A 190 7.71 -10.84 20.22
CA LEU A 190 8.93 -10.04 20.19
C LEU A 190 9.55 -9.89 21.58
N LYS A 191 8.74 -9.59 22.61
CA LYS A 191 9.19 -9.54 24.02
C LYS A 191 9.81 -10.85 24.47
N ASN A 192 9.21 -11.98 24.14
CA ASN A 192 9.73 -13.31 24.53
C ASN A 192 11.08 -13.58 23.87
N CYS A 193 11.26 -13.28 22.59
CA CYS A 193 12.55 -13.42 21.91
C CYS A 193 13.65 -12.61 22.62
N ILE A 194 13.37 -11.36 23.02
CA ILE A 194 14.34 -10.54 23.72
C ILE A 194 14.66 -11.06 25.11
N LYS A 195 13.65 -11.57 25.86
CA LYS A 195 13.87 -12.22 27.16
C LYS A 195 14.78 -13.46 27.06
N GLU A 196 14.69 -14.19 25.94
CA GLU A 196 15.58 -15.29 25.59
C GLU A 196 16.96 -14.84 25.07
N LYS A 197 17.27 -13.55 25.15
CA LYS A 197 18.50 -12.93 24.64
C LYS A 197 18.71 -13.11 23.13
N ARG A 198 17.63 -13.15 22.36
CA ARG A 198 17.66 -13.28 20.91
C ARG A 198 17.27 -11.98 20.22
N THR A 199 18.04 -11.55 19.24
CA THR A 199 17.69 -10.44 18.37
C THR A 199 16.58 -10.84 17.40
N VAL A 200 15.68 -9.91 17.10
CA VAL A 200 14.65 -10.08 16.07
C VAL A 200 14.86 -9.09 14.94
N LEU A 201 14.95 -9.59 13.71
CA LEU A 201 14.98 -8.79 12.49
C LEU A 201 13.60 -8.77 11.85
N LEU A 202 13.07 -7.56 11.61
CA LEU A 202 11.79 -7.28 10.96
C LEU A 202 12.03 -6.60 9.60
N PRO A 203 12.09 -7.34 8.49
CA PRO A 203 12.09 -6.75 7.16
C PRO A 203 10.69 -6.20 6.82
N VAL A 204 10.62 -4.93 6.39
CA VAL A 204 9.35 -4.22 6.13
C VAL A 204 9.42 -3.43 4.83
N PRO A 205 8.29 -3.07 4.20
CA PRO A 205 8.27 -2.16 3.07
C PRO A 205 8.91 -0.81 3.43
N LYS A 206 9.46 -0.15 2.43
CA LYS A 206 10.15 1.14 2.56
C LYS A 206 9.25 2.24 3.16
N TYR A 207 7.97 2.19 2.86
CA TYR A 207 6.95 3.12 3.35
C TYR A 207 5.76 2.34 3.91
N GLY A 208 4.90 2.98 4.72
CA GLY A 208 3.69 2.39 5.27
C GLY A 208 3.96 1.46 6.45
N ARG A 209 3.86 0.15 6.25
CA ARG A 209 3.92 -0.88 7.31
C ARG A 209 5.12 -0.75 8.25
N GLY A 210 6.29 -0.33 7.75
CA GLY A 210 7.48 -0.18 8.58
C GLY A 210 7.27 0.83 9.72
N LEU A 211 6.75 2.00 9.39
CA LEU A 211 6.49 3.04 10.37
C LEU A 211 5.30 2.69 11.29
N GLU A 212 4.29 2.03 10.76
CA GLU A 212 3.16 1.47 11.52
C GLU A 212 3.64 0.48 12.59
N LEU A 213 4.56 -0.43 12.23
CA LEU A 213 5.15 -1.38 13.18
C LEU A 213 6.02 -0.69 14.23
N VAL A 214 6.83 0.29 13.84
CA VAL A 214 7.62 1.07 14.80
C VAL A 214 6.71 1.79 15.80
N CYS A 215 5.60 2.36 15.35
CA CYS A 215 4.58 2.95 16.23
C CYS A 215 3.98 1.90 17.19
N MET A 216 3.62 0.73 16.68
CA MET A 216 3.14 -0.38 17.52
C MET A 216 4.16 -0.78 18.60
N LEU A 217 5.47 -0.74 18.28
CA LEU A 217 6.53 -1.08 19.22
C LEU A 217 6.69 -0.07 20.36
N GLU A 218 6.04 1.12 20.31
CA GLU A 218 6.00 2.04 21.44
C GLU A 218 5.37 1.43 22.69
N ALA A 219 4.47 0.47 22.53
CA ALA A 219 3.84 -0.28 23.61
C ALA A 219 4.75 -1.34 24.27
N ILE A 220 5.95 -1.58 23.73
CA ILE A 220 6.92 -2.52 24.30
C ILE A 220 7.74 -1.82 25.40
N GLU A 221 8.20 -2.59 26.40
CA GLU A 221 9.00 -2.09 27.52
C GLU A 221 10.23 -1.26 27.05
N GLU A 222 10.48 -0.12 27.70
CA GLU A 222 11.57 0.79 27.31
C GLU A 222 12.97 0.17 27.39
N SER A 223 13.15 -0.85 28.24
CA SER A 223 14.40 -1.63 28.37
C SER A 223 14.77 -2.38 27.08
N ILE A 224 13.81 -2.61 26.17
CA ILE A 224 14.04 -3.28 24.89
C ILE A 224 14.49 -2.27 23.86
N HIS A 225 15.69 -2.42 23.35
CA HIS A 225 16.24 -1.54 22.33
C HIS A 225 15.63 -1.81 20.95
N ILE A 226 15.20 -0.76 20.28
CA ILE A 226 14.68 -0.78 18.91
C ILE A 226 15.64 -0.03 18.01
N TYR A 227 16.12 -0.70 16.98
CA TYR A 227 16.98 -0.12 15.95
C TYR A 227 16.25 -0.08 14.62
N VAL A 228 16.42 0.98 13.88
CA VAL A 228 15.88 1.12 12.52
C VAL A 228 16.98 1.56 11.56
N ASP A 229 16.84 1.24 10.30
CA ASP A 229 17.75 1.72 9.28
C ASP A 229 17.59 3.23 9.00
N SER A 230 18.46 3.78 8.16
CA SER A 230 18.49 5.22 7.85
C SER A 230 17.17 5.71 7.25
N MET A 231 16.50 4.89 6.43
CA MET A 231 15.27 5.28 5.76
C MET A 231 14.11 5.44 6.74
N LEU A 232 13.88 4.46 7.60
CA LEU A 232 12.86 4.54 8.65
C LEU A 232 13.20 5.62 9.67
N TYR A 233 14.48 5.76 10.02
CA TYR A 233 14.91 6.80 10.97
C TYR A 233 14.60 8.20 10.47
N GLN A 234 14.78 8.47 9.17
CA GLN A 234 14.40 9.76 8.59
C GLN A 234 12.88 9.95 8.59
N GLN A 235 12.10 8.93 8.25
CA GLN A 235 10.64 9.01 8.30
C GLN A 235 10.11 9.32 9.70
N ILE A 236 10.70 8.72 10.75
CA ILE A 236 10.33 9.00 12.15
C ILE A 236 10.59 10.46 12.51
N LYS A 237 11.70 11.03 12.04
CA LYS A 237 12.06 12.42 12.32
C LYS A 237 11.21 13.45 11.59
N VAL A 238 10.70 13.10 10.42
CA VAL A 238 9.81 13.96 9.59
C VAL A 238 8.35 13.62 9.89
N SER A 239 7.98 13.59 11.18
CA SER A 239 6.58 13.39 11.55
C SER A 239 5.73 14.54 11.02
N ASP A 240 4.74 14.22 10.20
CA ASP A 240 3.83 15.18 9.59
C ASP A 240 2.42 15.02 10.18
N GLU A 241 1.95 16.06 10.87
CA GLU A 241 0.62 16.07 11.47
C GLU A 241 -0.54 15.96 10.46
N HIS A 242 -0.28 16.25 9.17
CA HIS A 242 -1.29 16.05 8.12
C HIS A 242 -1.58 14.56 7.89
N TRP A 243 -0.59 13.69 8.08
CA TRP A 243 -0.66 12.26 7.79
C TRP A 243 -0.74 11.37 9.03
N HIS A 244 -0.18 11.83 10.17
CA HIS A 244 -0.04 11.03 11.37
C HIS A 244 -1.00 11.47 12.47
N THR A 245 -1.49 10.51 13.24
CA THR A 245 -2.37 10.76 14.39
C THR A 245 -1.59 11.32 15.59
N HIS A 246 -0.31 10.97 15.70
CA HIS A 246 0.64 11.43 16.72
C HIS A 246 2.07 11.26 16.22
N GLN A 247 3.02 11.81 16.99
CA GLN A 247 4.45 11.60 16.76
C GLN A 247 4.93 10.36 17.51
N ILE A 248 5.84 9.59 16.92
CA ILE A 248 6.52 8.49 17.60
C ILE A 248 7.45 9.09 18.64
N GLN A 249 7.13 8.87 19.93
CA GLN A 249 7.85 9.49 21.06
C GLN A 249 8.95 8.61 21.63
N ARG A 250 8.86 7.29 21.41
CA ARG A 250 9.86 6.34 21.90
C ARG A 250 11.24 6.63 21.33
N GLN A 251 12.28 6.48 22.14
CA GLN A 251 13.67 6.55 21.67
C GLN A 251 13.99 5.38 20.75
N ILE A 252 13.97 5.64 19.45
CA ILE A 252 14.37 4.72 18.40
C ILE A 252 15.82 5.03 18.02
N ARG A 253 16.64 3.98 17.92
CA ARG A 253 18.07 4.10 17.61
C ARG A 253 18.30 3.90 16.10
N HIS A 254 19.14 4.78 15.54
CA HIS A 254 19.59 4.58 14.15
C HIS A 254 20.65 3.47 14.10
N MET A 255 20.47 2.53 13.18
CA MET A 255 21.41 1.44 12.98
C MET A 255 22.27 1.66 11.73
N SER A 256 23.56 1.94 11.95
CA SER A 256 24.57 1.93 10.87
C SER A 256 25.28 0.57 10.73
N HIS A 257 25.42 -0.16 11.81
CA HIS A 257 26.11 -1.45 11.92
C HIS A 257 25.28 -2.41 12.78
N TRP A 258 25.59 -3.70 12.72
CA TRP A 258 24.95 -4.70 13.56
C TRP A 258 25.12 -4.39 15.07
N CYS A 259 24.03 -4.46 15.83
CA CYS A 259 24.07 -4.29 17.27
C CYS A 259 24.62 -5.56 17.98
N ARG A 260 25.33 -5.39 19.09
CA ARG A 260 25.92 -6.50 19.88
C ARG A 260 24.96 -7.06 20.92
N GLU A 261 24.01 -6.26 21.34
CA GLU A 261 23.00 -6.63 22.35
C GLU A 261 21.71 -7.14 21.68
N PRO A 262 20.95 -8.00 22.36
CA PRO A 262 19.63 -8.41 21.87
C PRO A 262 18.72 -7.20 21.66
N ALA A 263 18.13 -7.11 20.48
CA ALA A 263 17.34 -5.95 20.07
C ALA A 263 16.29 -6.33 19.03
N ILE A 264 15.30 -5.45 18.85
CA ILE A 264 14.40 -5.47 17.70
C ILE A 264 15.00 -4.57 16.63
N ILE A 265 15.25 -5.11 15.44
CA ILE A 265 15.84 -4.41 14.31
C ILE A 265 14.80 -4.37 13.19
N VAL A 266 14.43 -3.17 12.74
CA VAL A 266 13.49 -2.98 11.63
C VAL A 266 14.25 -2.40 10.43
N VAL A 267 14.18 -3.08 9.29
CA VAL A 267 14.85 -2.65 8.05
C VAL A 267 13.85 -2.46 6.91
N SER A 268 13.97 -1.34 6.19
CA SER A 268 13.08 -0.92 5.10
C SER A 268 13.39 -1.65 3.78
N ASP A 269 13.35 -2.98 3.80
CA ASP A 269 13.62 -3.86 2.66
C ASP A 269 12.88 -5.19 2.86
N ALA A 270 11.58 -5.19 2.56
CA ALA A 270 10.68 -6.30 2.85
C ALA A 270 11.11 -7.64 2.26
N GLN A 271 11.84 -7.63 1.14
CA GLN A 271 12.30 -8.85 0.45
C GLN A 271 13.78 -9.13 0.67
N LEU A 272 14.49 -8.32 1.51
CA LEU A 272 15.93 -8.41 1.72
C LEU A 272 16.72 -8.36 0.41
N SER A 273 16.35 -7.42 -0.47
CA SER A 273 16.90 -7.29 -1.82
C SER A 273 18.34 -6.77 -1.81
N SER A 274 18.72 -5.98 -0.80
CA SER A 274 20.04 -5.38 -0.69
C SER A 274 21.04 -6.35 -0.03
N VAL A 275 22.26 -6.41 -0.56
CA VAL A 275 23.37 -7.22 0.00
C VAL A 275 23.61 -6.89 1.48
N ARG A 276 23.47 -5.62 1.88
CA ARG A 276 23.60 -5.20 3.28
C ARG A 276 22.58 -5.90 4.18
N ASN A 277 21.31 -5.89 3.77
CA ASN A 277 20.24 -6.46 4.57
C ASN A 277 20.25 -7.99 4.57
N GLN A 278 20.75 -8.62 3.49
CA GLN A 278 21.04 -10.05 3.45
C GLN A 278 22.10 -10.40 4.50
N ARG A 279 23.21 -9.66 4.56
CA ARG A 279 24.24 -9.86 5.59
C ARG A 279 23.70 -9.66 7.02
N PHE A 280 22.75 -8.76 7.21
CA PHE A 280 22.10 -8.60 8.51
C PHE A 280 21.22 -9.80 8.85
N ALA A 281 20.52 -10.36 7.88
CA ALA A 281 19.73 -11.58 8.06
C ALA A 281 20.63 -12.78 8.39
N ASP A 282 21.71 -12.98 7.64
CA ASP A 282 22.69 -14.03 7.90
C ASP A 282 23.28 -13.92 9.31
N LYS A 283 23.66 -12.69 9.69
CA LYS A 283 24.20 -12.42 11.02
C LYS A 283 23.19 -12.69 12.14
N CYS A 284 21.92 -12.36 11.89
CA CYS A 284 20.84 -12.68 12.82
C CYS A 284 20.73 -14.19 13.06
N ILE A 285 20.76 -14.97 11.98
CA ILE A 285 20.69 -16.43 12.01
C ILE A 285 21.91 -17.02 12.73
N GLU A 286 23.13 -16.61 12.37
CA GLU A 286 24.38 -17.05 13.01
C GLU A 286 24.38 -16.88 14.53
N LEU A 287 23.74 -15.81 15.02
CA LEU A 287 23.64 -15.49 16.45
C LEU A 287 22.41 -16.10 17.13
N GLY A 288 21.68 -17.00 16.45
CA GLY A 288 20.47 -17.62 16.98
C GLY A 288 19.28 -16.68 17.14
N GLY A 289 19.28 -15.55 16.42
CA GLY A 289 18.16 -14.62 16.36
C GLY A 289 17.00 -15.09 15.49
N HIS A 290 15.96 -14.30 15.41
CA HIS A 290 14.76 -14.59 14.62
C HIS A 290 14.55 -13.58 13.51
N ILE A 291 14.11 -14.04 12.34
CA ILE A 291 13.65 -13.18 11.24
C ILE A 291 12.14 -13.37 11.15
N VAL A 292 11.39 -12.26 11.20
CA VAL A 292 9.93 -12.28 11.12
C VAL A 292 9.46 -11.35 10.01
N PHE A 293 8.97 -11.95 8.93
CA PHE A 293 8.28 -11.20 7.87
C PHE A 293 6.86 -10.86 8.31
N THR A 294 6.40 -9.67 7.96
CA THR A 294 5.08 -9.16 8.38
C THR A 294 4.12 -8.92 7.22
N GLY A 295 4.50 -9.27 6.02
CA GLY A 295 3.71 -9.12 4.80
C GLY A 295 4.07 -10.16 3.76
N HIS A 296 3.59 -9.93 2.54
CA HIS A 296 3.77 -10.87 1.44
C HIS A 296 5.25 -11.13 1.12
N ILE A 297 5.58 -12.39 0.92
CA ILE A 297 6.91 -12.84 0.48
C ILE A 297 6.80 -13.19 -1.01
N TYR A 298 7.56 -12.49 -1.85
CA TYR A 298 7.58 -12.74 -3.29
C TYR A 298 8.49 -13.92 -3.63
N LYS A 299 8.06 -14.76 -4.55
CA LYS A 299 8.84 -15.91 -5.05
C LYS A 299 10.20 -15.46 -5.62
N ASN A 300 11.20 -16.33 -5.50
CA ASN A 300 12.56 -16.09 -6.02
C ASN A 300 13.28 -14.89 -5.37
N THR A 301 12.88 -14.43 -4.21
CA THR A 301 13.57 -13.42 -3.40
C THR A 301 14.42 -14.06 -2.31
N TYR A 302 15.30 -13.27 -1.69
CA TYR A 302 16.05 -13.76 -0.52
C TYR A 302 15.13 -14.04 0.68
N ALA A 303 14.04 -13.28 0.82
CA ALA A 303 12.99 -13.54 1.80
C ALA A 303 12.35 -14.93 1.59
N ASP A 304 12.03 -15.28 0.34
CA ASP A 304 11.47 -16.59 -0.03
C ASP A 304 12.45 -17.73 0.28
N PHE A 305 13.72 -17.53 -0.05
CA PHE A 305 14.79 -18.50 0.29
C PHE A 305 14.86 -18.74 1.81
N LEU A 306 14.88 -17.70 2.63
CA LEU A 306 14.94 -17.84 4.09
C LEU A 306 13.70 -18.50 4.65
N PHE A 307 12.52 -18.14 4.17
CA PHE A 307 11.25 -18.71 4.63
C PHE A 307 11.14 -20.20 4.30
N ASN A 308 11.45 -20.59 3.06
CA ASN A 308 11.36 -21.98 2.61
C ASN A 308 12.41 -22.90 3.29
N ASN A 309 13.55 -22.35 3.73
CA ASN A 309 14.57 -23.09 4.48
C ASN A 309 14.33 -23.10 5.99
N GLY A 310 13.20 -22.58 6.49
CA GLY A 310 12.88 -22.55 7.91
C GLY A 310 13.69 -21.55 8.74
N ASN A 311 14.43 -20.63 8.09
CA ASN A 311 15.27 -19.62 8.74
C ASN A 311 14.49 -18.33 9.08
N ALA A 312 13.24 -18.24 8.67
CA ALA A 312 12.38 -17.10 8.94
C ALA A 312 10.94 -17.54 9.20
N GLN A 313 10.17 -16.67 9.83
CA GLN A 313 8.76 -16.88 10.13
C GLN A 313 7.92 -15.79 9.45
N LEU A 314 6.72 -16.15 9.01
CA LEU A 314 5.74 -15.20 8.55
C LEU A 314 4.71 -14.94 9.65
N PHE A 315 4.55 -13.67 10.02
CA PHE A 315 3.47 -13.17 10.85
C PHE A 315 2.76 -12.07 10.08
N GLN A 316 1.72 -12.41 9.35
CA GLN A 316 1.01 -11.45 8.50
C GLN A 316 0.35 -10.37 9.36
N TYR A 317 0.86 -9.14 9.27
CA TYR A 317 0.32 -7.97 9.94
C TYR A 317 -0.58 -7.20 8.96
N PRO A 318 -1.89 -7.11 9.26
CA PRO A 318 -2.85 -6.52 8.33
C PRO A 318 -2.68 -5.00 8.23
N VAL A 319 -2.58 -4.49 7.02
CA VAL A 319 -2.53 -3.04 6.69
C VAL A 319 -3.47 -2.68 5.54
N HIS A 320 -4.28 -3.63 5.11
CA HIS A 320 -5.30 -3.51 4.07
C HIS A 320 -6.68 -3.81 4.62
N MET A 321 -7.72 -3.55 3.83
CA MET A 321 -9.03 -4.09 4.12
C MET A 321 -9.08 -5.60 3.86
N ASN A 322 -9.79 -6.31 4.71
CA ASN A 322 -10.28 -7.65 4.41
C ASN A 322 -11.69 -7.58 3.81
N TYR A 323 -12.21 -8.71 3.37
CA TYR A 323 -13.54 -8.79 2.75
C TYR A 323 -14.68 -8.25 3.67
N HIS A 324 -14.62 -8.49 4.98
CA HIS A 324 -15.64 -7.98 5.91
C HIS A 324 -15.60 -6.45 6.03
N GLN A 325 -14.42 -5.86 6.03
CA GLN A 325 -14.25 -4.40 6.07
C GLN A 325 -14.70 -3.77 4.75
N ALA A 326 -14.37 -4.37 3.61
CA ALA A 326 -14.86 -3.92 2.31
C ALA A 326 -16.41 -3.97 2.25
N ARG A 327 -17.04 -5.01 2.79
CA ARG A 327 -18.50 -5.07 2.93
C ARG A 327 -19.07 -3.98 3.84
N THR A 328 -18.38 -3.64 4.92
CA THR A 328 -18.81 -2.52 5.80
C THR A 328 -18.76 -1.21 5.03
N VAL A 329 -17.70 -0.96 4.25
CA VAL A 329 -17.64 0.20 3.36
C VAL A 329 -18.80 0.20 2.36
N CYS A 330 -19.15 -0.96 1.77
CA CYS A 330 -20.31 -1.06 0.89
C CYS A 330 -21.62 -0.71 1.59
N SER A 331 -21.81 -1.15 2.85
CA SER A 331 -23.04 -0.87 3.60
C SER A 331 -23.19 0.59 4.06
N ASP A 332 -22.07 1.28 4.25
CA ASP A 332 -22.03 2.69 4.65
C ASP A 332 -22.19 3.67 3.45
N ASN A 333 -22.29 3.14 2.23
CA ASN A 333 -22.26 3.90 0.98
C ASN A 333 -23.31 3.37 -0.02
N GLN A 334 -23.47 4.06 -1.16
CA GLN A 334 -24.37 3.67 -2.24
C GLN A 334 -23.57 3.44 -3.52
N PHE A 335 -23.25 2.19 -3.81
CA PHE A 335 -22.53 1.78 -5.01
C PHE A 335 -23.45 0.92 -5.90
N GLU A 336 -23.44 1.20 -7.22
CA GLU A 336 -24.18 0.37 -8.18
C GLU A 336 -23.42 -0.93 -8.46
N LYS A 337 -22.08 -0.83 -8.58
CA LYS A 337 -21.15 -1.95 -8.80
C LYS A 337 -19.91 -1.82 -7.91
N VAL A 338 -19.38 -2.95 -7.48
CA VAL A 338 -18.16 -2.99 -6.65
C VAL A 338 -17.15 -3.95 -7.26
N VAL A 339 -15.92 -3.50 -7.42
CA VAL A 339 -14.77 -4.30 -7.85
C VAL A 339 -13.83 -4.41 -6.66
N LEU A 340 -13.47 -5.63 -6.26
CA LEU A 340 -12.46 -5.87 -5.23
C LEU A 340 -11.11 -6.17 -5.91
N PHE A 341 -10.04 -5.58 -5.40
CA PHE A 341 -8.71 -5.75 -5.96
C PHE A 341 -7.66 -6.11 -4.90
N HIS A 342 -6.42 -6.32 -5.33
CA HIS A 342 -5.23 -6.53 -4.50
C HIS A 342 -5.13 -7.93 -3.85
N SER A 343 -5.96 -8.89 -4.20
CA SER A 343 -5.87 -10.26 -3.70
C SER A 343 -6.21 -11.28 -4.78
N ALA A 344 -5.44 -12.37 -4.81
CA ALA A 344 -5.68 -13.49 -5.72
C ALA A 344 -6.83 -14.42 -5.28
N ASN A 345 -7.25 -14.35 -4.01
CA ASN A 345 -8.16 -15.32 -3.39
C ASN A 345 -9.36 -14.63 -2.74
N ILE A 346 -10.04 -13.75 -3.47
CA ILE A 346 -11.28 -13.16 -2.98
C ILE A 346 -12.43 -14.13 -3.31
N ILE A 347 -12.98 -14.77 -2.28
CA ILE A 347 -14.22 -15.52 -2.42
C ILE A 347 -15.36 -14.50 -2.30
N SER A 348 -15.86 -14.01 -3.42
CA SER A 348 -17.07 -13.20 -3.44
C SER A 348 -18.28 -14.09 -3.18
N ASP A 349 -19.08 -13.73 -2.18
CA ASP A 349 -20.40 -14.33 -2.02
C ASP A 349 -21.28 -13.83 -3.18
N LYS A 350 -21.77 -14.75 -4.02
CA LYS A 350 -22.60 -14.44 -5.23
C LYS A 350 -23.91 -13.70 -4.92
N SER A 351 -24.19 -13.43 -3.65
CA SER A 351 -25.43 -12.78 -3.21
C SER A 351 -25.41 -11.24 -3.22
N GLN A 352 -24.30 -10.56 -3.62
CA GLN A 352 -24.19 -9.10 -3.49
C GLN A 352 -23.33 -8.47 -4.60
N LEU A 353 -23.63 -7.22 -4.89
CA LEU A 353 -23.04 -6.11 -5.66
C LEU A 353 -21.58 -6.22 -6.17
N THR A 354 -20.81 -7.25 -5.74
CA THR A 354 -19.42 -7.43 -6.14
C THR A 354 -19.32 -8.12 -7.49
N GLU A 355 -18.76 -7.41 -8.46
CA GLU A 355 -18.43 -7.93 -9.78
C GLU A 355 -17.23 -8.87 -9.68
N CYS A 356 -17.39 -10.09 -10.15
CA CYS A 356 -16.28 -11.04 -10.28
C CYS A 356 -15.51 -10.71 -11.56
N VAL A 357 -14.49 -9.86 -11.45
CA VAL A 357 -13.67 -9.43 -12.60
C VAL A 357 -12.24 -9.93 -12.49
N SER A 358 -11.67 -10.18 -13.65
CA SER A 358 -10.28 -10.57 -13.83
C SER A 358 -9.53 -9.49 -14.61
N VAL A 359 -8.21 -9.62 -14.64
CA VAL A 359 -7.37 -8.79 -15.50
C VAL A 359 -7.81 -8.93 -16.97
N LYS A 360 -7.89 -7.82 -17.67
CA LYS A 360 -8.38 -7.60 -19.05
C LYS A 360 -9.91 -7.58 -19.21
N ASP A 361 -10.66 -7.74 -18.14
CA ASP A 361 -12.10 -7.52 -18.20
C ASP A 361 -12.45 -6.04 -18.33
N THR A 362 -13.64 -5.78 -18.89
CA THR A 362 -14.20 -4.45 -19.05
C THR A 362 -15.61 -4.41 -18.48
N LEU A 363 -15.89 -3.42 -17.66
CA LEU A 363 -17.21 -3.16 -17.08
C LEU A 363 -17.80 -1.88 -17.64
N GLU A 364 -19.07 -1.90 -18.01
CA GLU A 364 -19.82 -0.69 -18.33
C GLU A 364 -20.14 0.11 -17.06
N ILE A 365 -19.90 1.45 -17.11
CA ILE A 365 -20.16 2.39 -16.01
C ILE A 365 -21.46 3.13 -16.25
#